data_d6f709ac5446a24d92c6a5d80b3e445b
#
_entry.id   d6f709ac5446a24d92c6a5d80b3e445b
#
_cell.length_a   1.000
_cell.length_b   1.000
_cell.length_c   1.000
_cell.angle_alpha   90.00
_cell.angle_beta   90.00
_cell.angle_gamma   90.00
#
_symmetry.space_group_name_H-M   'P 1'
#
loop_
_entity.id
_entity.type
_entity.pdbx_description
1 polymer ?
#
loop_
_entity_poly.entity_id
_entity_poly.type
_entity_poly.pdbx_seq_one_letter_code
_entity_poly.pdbx_strand_id
1 'polypeptide(L)'
;MRRNETMKTAAKTREKITFSDWDPSEIIETKEDVINILEVALEENDPDFLLSVIGDIARSKGMTQIAKELNLDRKGLYKSLAPDGNPSFKTVFKLLDILGLRLKMELKSA
;
A
#
# COMPACT_ATOMS: atom_id res chain seq x y z
N MET A 1 -23.79 11.83 0.90
CA MET A 1 -23.09 11.51 1.28
C MET A 1 -21.85 11.41 0.73
N ARG A 2 -21.12 11.83 1.09
CA ARG A 2 -20.00 11.66 0.53
C ARG A 2 -19.63 10.27 0.37
N ARG A 3 -20.29 9.37 1.00
CA ARG A 3 -19.95 8.00 0.81
C ARG A 3 -20.12 7.56 -0.62
N ASN A 4 -21.22 7.95 -1.27
CA ASN A 4 -21.36 7.67 -2.66
C ASN A 4 -20.32 8.37 -3.48
N GLU A 5 -20.03 9.59 -3.10
CA GLU A 5 -18.98 10.30 -3.78
C GLU A 5 -17.68 9.56 -3.59
N THR A 6 -17.44 9.09 -2.39
CA THR A 6 -16.23 8.36 -2.11
C THR A 6 -16.16 7.10 -2.93
N MET A 7 -17.26 6.41 -3.06
CA MET A 7 -17.28 5.20 -3.85
C MET A 7 -16.98 5.49 -5.30
N LYS A 8 -17.57 6.53 -5.82
CA LYS A 8 -17.30 6.90 -7.20
C LYS A 8 -15.85 7.27 -7.37
N THR A 9 -15.32 7.98 -6.42
CA THR A 9 -13.93 8.38 -6.47
C THR A 9 -13.04 7.16 -6.47
N ALA A 10 -13.34 6.21 -5.62
CA ALA A 10 -12.53 5.00 -5.55
C ALA A 10 -12.59 4.24 -6.85
N ALA A 11 -13.76 4.15 -7.45
CA ALA A 11 -13.89 3.47 -8.72
C ALA A 11 -13.11 4.16 -9.81
N LYS A 12 -13.22 5.48 -9.86
CA LYS A 12 -12.44 6.24 -10.82
C LYS A 12 -10.96 6.06 -10.57
N THR A 13 -10.58 6.04 -9.33
CA THR A 13 -9.19 5.87 -8.97
C THR A 13 -8.67 4.55 -9.49
N ARG A 14 -9.44 3.48 -9.29
CA ARG A 14 -9.00 2.18 -9.77
C ARG A 14 -8.84 2.16 -11.26
N GLU A 15 -9.73 2.83 -11.98
CA GLU A 15 -9.66 2.84 -13.41
C GLU A 15 -8.51 3.66 -13.94
N LYS A 16 -8.15 4.69 -13.23
CA LYS A 16 -7.17 5.62 -13.74
C LYS A 16 -5.82 5.54 -13.13
N ILE A 17 -5.68 4.80 -12.06
CA ILE A 17 -4.41 4.73 -11.38
C ILE A 17 -3.37 4.08 -12.26
N THR A 18 -2.29 4.78 -12.47
CA THR A 18 -1.06 4.19 -12.91
C THR A 18 -0.04 4.66 -11.91
N PHE A 19 0.85 3.80 -11.51
CA PHE A 19 1.76 4.18 -10.44
C PHE A 19 2.73 5.26 -10.86
N SER A 20 2.92 5.45 -12.14
CA SER A 20 3.78 6.53 -12.59
C SER A 20 3.13 7.90 -12.38
N ASP A 21 1.79 7.95 -12.38
CA ASP A 21 1.08 9.21 -12.23
C ASP A 21 0.50 9.40 -10.84
N TRP A 22 0.58 8.41 -10.03
CA TRP A 22 -0.11 8.41 -8.75
C TRP A 22 0.65 9.24 -7.73
N ASP A 23 -0.05 10.16 -7.11
CA ASP A 23 0.49 10.93 -6.00
C ASP A 23 -0.27 10.51 -4.76
N PRO A 24 0.34 9.70 -3.89
CA PRO A 24 -0.37 9.21 -2.71
C PRO A 24 -0.92 10.32 -1.83
N SER A 25 -0.25 11.47 -1.80
CA SER A 25 -0.72 12.55 -0.94
C SER A 25 -2.02 13.14 -1.47
N GLU A 26 -2.31 12.96 -2.74
CA GLU A 26 -3.56 13.45 -3.31
C GLU A 26 -4.66 12.42 -3.32
N ILE A 27 -4.29 11.15 -3.47
CA ILE A 27 -5.26 10.10 -3.66
C ILE A 27 -5.63 9.43 -2.35
N ILE A 28 -4.65 9.21 -1.50
CA ILE A 28 -4.87 8.51 -0.24
C ILE A 28 -5.13 9.55 0.83
N GLU A 29 -6.38 9.91 0.98
CA GLU A 29 -6.76 10.92 1.96
C GLU A 29 -7.31 10.30 3.22
N THR A 30 -7.84 9.11 3.12
CA THR A 30 -8.45 8.48 4.27
C THR A 30 -7.91 7.08 4.44
N LYS A 31 -8.13 6.53 5.62
CA LYS A 31 -7.75 5.15 5.87
C LYS A 31 -8.56 4.19 5.02
N GLU A 32 -9.78 4.59 4.69
CA GLU A 32 -10.61 3.75 3.84
C GLU A 32 -10.05 3.66 2.44
N ASP A 33 -9.49 4.75 1.94
CA ASP A 33 -8.86 4.73 0.63
C ASP A 33 -7.71 3.75 0.61
N VAL A 34 -6.92 3.75 1.66
CA VAL A 34 -5.79 2.83 1.78
C VAL A 34 -6.27 1.39 1.74
N ILE A 35 -7.29 1.09 2.54
CA ILE A 35 -7.82 -0.26 2.62
C ILE A 35 -8.36 -0.70 1.26
N ASN A 36 -9.11 0.17 0.60
CA ASN A 36 -9.70 -0.18 -0.69
C ASN A 36 -8.64 -0.50 -1.73
N ILE A 37 -7.59 0.28 -1.77
CA ILE A 37 -6.53 0.06 -2.75
C ILE A 37 -5.80 -1.23 -2.46
N LEU A 38 -5.53 -1.50 -1.19
CA LEU A 38 -4.85 -2.74 -0.82
C LEU A 38 -5.71 -3.95 -1.12
N GLU A 39 -7.02 -3.85 -0.93
CA GLU A 39 -7.89 -4.96 -1.22
C GLU A 39 -7.93 -5.25 -2.72
N VAL A 40 -7.91 -4.21 -3.54
CA VAL A 40 -7.84 -4.42 -4.98
C VAL A 40 -6.55 -5.18 -5.32
N ALA A 41 -5.45 -4.76 -4.71
CA ALA A 41 -4.18 -5.42 -4.99
C ALA A 41 -4.21 -6.89 -4.58
N LEU A 42 -4.84 -7.19 -3.46
CA LEU A 42 -4.96 -8.57 -3.01
C LEU A 42 -5.83 -9.39 -3.94
N GLU A 43 -6.92 -8.80 -4.44
CA GLU A 43 -7.79 -9.49 -5.35
C GLU A 43 -7.13 -9.82 -6.66
N GLU A 44 -6.18 -8.98 -7.07
CA GLU A 44 -5.43 -9.24 -8.29
C GLU A 44 -4.50 -10.43 -8.13
N ASN A 45 -4.24 -10.82 -6.89
CA ASN A 45 -3.36 -11.94 -6.61
C ASN A 45 -1.99 -11.73 -7.24
N ASP A 46 -1.53 -10.50 -7.22
CA ASP A 46 -0.29 -10.10 -7.84
C ASP A 46 0.62 -9.50 -6.77
N PRO A 47 1.61 -10.25 -6.29
CA PRO A 47 2.45 -9.76 -5.21
C PRO A 47 3.28 -8.55 -5.60
N ASP A 48 3.67 -8.43 -6.84
CA ASP A 48 4.45 -7.26 -7.25
C ASP A 48 3.59 -6.01 -7.23
N PHE A 49 2.35 -6.13 -7.66
CA PHE A 49 1.42 -5.02 -7.60
C PHE A 49 1.14 -4.63 -6.15
N LEU A 50 0.92 -5.62 -5.30
CA LEU A 50 0.67 -5.36 -3.88
C LEU A 50 1.87 -4.65 -3.26
N LEU A 51 3.07 -5.10 -3.58
CA LEU A 51 4.28 -4.50 -3.04
C LEU A 51 4.41 -3.05 -3.51
N SER A 52 4.07 -2.78 -4.75
CA SER A 52 4.10 -1.42 -5.27
C SER A 52 3.15 -0.51 -4.51
N VAL A 53 1.96 -1.00 -4.21
CA VAL A 53 0.98 -0.21 -3.47
C VAL A 53 1.50 0.07 -2.06
N ILE A 54 2.02 -0.95 -1.41
CA ILE A 54 2.56 -0.78 -0.06
C ILE A 54 3.71 0.23 -0.08
N GLY A 55 4.55 0.14 -1.10
CA GLY A 55 5.66 1.07 -1.23
C GLY A 55 5.20 2.51 -1.39
N ASP A 56 4.14 2.72 -2.16
CA ASP A 56 3.61 4.06 -2.34
C ASP A 56 3.02 4.61 -1.05
N ILE A 57 2.33 3.77 -0.30
CA ILE A 57 1.78 4.18 0.98
C ILE A 57 2.90 4.53 1.94
N ALA A 58 3.95 3.71 1.96
CA ALA A 58 5.09 3.97 2.83
C ALA A 58 5.75 5.31 2.49
N ARG A 59 5.89 5.58 1.21
CA ARG A 59 6.49 6.84 0.80
C ARG A 59 5.67 8.03 1.23
N SER A 60 4.35 7.89 1.25
CA SER A 60 3.49 8.99 1.68
C SER A 60 3.60 9.22 3.18
N LYS A 61 4.01 8.21 3.94
CA LYS A 61 4.15 8.34 5.39
C LYS A 61 5.55 8.82 5.80
N GLY A 62 6.53 8.64 4.95
CA GLY A 62 7.89 9.07 5.27
C GLY A 62 8.83 7.91 5.40
N MET A 63 9.67 7.72 4.41
CA MET A 63 10.56 6.56 4.36
C MET A 63 11.66 6.60 5.41
N THR A 64 12.13 7.79 5.76
CA THR A 64 13.21 7.88 6.73
C THR A 64 12.77 7.34 8.08
N GLN A 65 11.60 7.74 8.52
CA GLN A 65 11.08 7.29 9.80
C GLN A 65 10.79 5.80 9.78
N ILE A 66 10.20 5.32 8.70
CA ILE A 66 9.90 3.90 8.56
C ILE A 66 11.16 3.07 8.58
N ALA A 67 12.18 3.50 7.85
CA ALA A 67 13.44 2.76 7.83
C ALA A 67 14.03 2.65 9.23
N LYS A 68 13.93 3.73 9.98
CA LYS A 68 14.43 3.75 11.34
C LYS A 68 13.70 2.72 12.20
N GLU A 69 12.38 2.69 12.09
CA GLU A 69 11.59 1.76 12.90
C GLU A 69 11.81 0.32 12.49
N LEU A 70 12.14 0.09 11.23
CA LEU A 70 12.43 -1.25 10.73
C LEU A 70 13.88 -1.64 10.94
N ASN A 71 14.68 -0.73 11.45
CA ASN A 71 16.10 -0.96 11.65
C ASN A 71 16.80 -1.26 10.33
N LEU A 72 16.41 -0.53 9.30
CA LEU A 72 17.01 -0.62 7.98
C LEU A 72 17.52 0.75 7.59
N ASP A 73 18.48 0.83 6.67
CA ASP A 73 18.81 2.13 6.16
C ASP A 73 17.78 2.48 5.07
N ARG A 74 17.73 3.77 4.76
CA ARG A 74 16.73 4.26 3.83
C ARG A 74 16.90 3.63 2.45
N LYS A 75 18.13 3.49 2.02
CA LYS A 75 18.42 2.92 0.72
C LYS A 75 17.96 1.47 0.65
N GLY A 76 18.22 0.71 1.72
CA GLY A 76 17.79 -0.67 1.78
C GLY A 76 16.29 -0.79 1.75
N LEU A 77 15.59 0.12 2.41
CA LEU A 77 14.15 0.11 2.41
C LEU A 77 13.59 0.38 1.01
N TYR A 78 14.12 1.40 0.34
CA TYR A 78 13.69 1.68 -1.03
C TYR A 78 13.89 0.49 -1.94
N LYS A 79 15.03 -0.17 -1.79
CA LYS A 79 15.34 -1.32 -2.62
C LYS A 79 14.38 -2.48 -2.34
N SER A 80 14.07 -2.71 -1.07
CA SER A 80 13.15 -3.78 -0.69
C SER A 80 11.76 -3.56 -1.26
N LEU A 81 11.32 -2.33 -1.30
CA LEU A 81 9.96 -2.01 -1.70
C LEU A 81 9.85 -1.65 -3.18
N ALA A 82 10.94 -1.75 -3.93
CA ALA A 82 10.90 -1.53 -5.36
C ALA A 82 10.10 -2.66 -6.02
N PRO A 83 9.58 -2.44 -7.22
CA PRO A 83 8.76 -3.47 -7.87
C PRO A 83 9.45 -4.82 -8.00
N ASP A 84 10.78 -4.80 -8.13
CA ASP A 84 11.53 -6.05 -8.20
C ASP A 84 12.16 -6.41 -6.87
N GLY A 85 11.73 -5.75 -5.79
CA GLY A 85 12.25 -6.05 -4.48
C GLY A 85 11.63 -7.31 -3.91
N ASN A 86 12.23 -7.76 -2.80
CA ASN A 86 11.77 -8.99 -2.19
C ASN A 86 11.96 -8.90 -0.68
N PRO A 87 11.15 -8.07 -0.01
CA PRO A 87 11.26 -7.95 1.43
C PRO A 87 10.82 -9.25 2.10
N SER A 88 11.40 -9.55 3.24
CA SER A 88 10.96 -10.72 3.99
C SER A 88 9.55 -10.49 4.49
N PHE A 89 8.86 -11.58 4.79
CA PHE A 89 7.53 -11.48 5.36
C PHE A 89 7.56 -10.71 6.68
N LYS A 90 8.59 -10.93 7.48
CA LYS A 90 8.70 -10.19 8.73
C LYS A 90 8.78 -8.69 8.49
N THR A 91 9.52 -8.28 7.49
CA THR A 91 9.62 -6.86 7.16
C THR A 91 8.26 -6.33 6.74
N VAL A 92 7.57 -7.07 5.88
CA VAL A 92 6.25 -6.63 5.42
C VAL A 92 5.28 -6.55 6.59
N PHE A 93 5.31 -7.55 7.46
CA PHE A 93 4.42 -7.59 8.60
C PHE A 93 4.63 -6.38 9.51
N LYS A 94 5.90 -6.07 9.80
CA LYS A 94 6.21 -4.91 10.64
C LYS A 94 5.87 -3.60 9.94
N LEU A 95 6.09 -3.55 8.64
CA LEU A 95 5.77 -2.37 7.88
C LEU A 95 4.29 -2.07 7.94
N LEU A 96 3.45 -3.09 7.77
CA LEU A 96 2.01 -2.89 7.83
C LEU A 96 1.60 -2.36 9.19
N ASP A 97 2.21 -2.86 10.25
CA ASP A 97 1.92 -2.38 11.59
C ASP A 97 2.27 -0.91 11.72
N ILE A 98 3.44 -0.51 11.21
CA ILE A 98 3.85 0.88 11.24
C ILE A 98 2.86 1.76 10.49
N LEU A 99 2.31 1.25 9.41
CA LEU A 99 1.35 2.00 8.61
C LEU A 99 -0.04 1.99 9.21
N GLY A 100 -0.22 1.33 10.35
CA GLY A 100 -1.51 1.29 11.02
C GLY A 100 -2.45 0.26 10.46
N LEU A 101 -1.90 -0.77 9.81
CA LEU A 101 -2.69 -1.80 9.18
C LEU A 101 -2.48 -3.13 9.86
N ARG A 102 -3.45 -3.99 9.74
CA ARG A 102 -3.36 -5.33 10.30
C ARG A 102 -3.86 -6.34 9.29
N LEU A 103 -3.13 -7.43 9.17
CA LEU A 103 -3.55 -8.50 8.29
C LEU A 103 -4.70 -9.27 8.90
N LYS A 104 -5.67 -9.61 8.07
CA LYS A 104 -6.76 -10.49 8.46
C LYS A 104 -6.86 -11.58 7.44
N MET A 105 -7.22 -12.75 7.91
CA MET A 105 -7.35 -13.89 7.03
C MET A 105 -8.81 -14.22 6.82
N GLU A 106 -9.11 -14.67 5.63
CA GLU A 106 -10.45 -15.13 5.32
C GLU A 106 -10.30 -16.23 4.29
N LEU A 107 -11.30 -17.09 4.25
CA LEU A 107 -11.29 -18.16 3.27
C LEU A 107 -11.65 -17.61 1.92
N LYS A 108 -10.97 -18.11 0.91
CA LYS A 108 -11.32 -17.73 -0.44
C LYS A 108 -12.69 -18.31 -0.79
N SER A 109 -13.44 -17.57 -1.57
CA SER A 109 -14.66 -18.10 -2.11
C SER A 109 -14.34 -19.23 -3.06
N ALA A 110 -15.12 -20.26 -3.02
CA ALA A 110 -14.86 -21.45 -3.84
C ALA A 110 -15.07 -21.18 -5.32
#